data_075d53fece1dabc8078374b2e46c4adf
#
_entry.id   075d53fece1dabc8078374b2e46c4adf
#
_cell.length_a   1.000
_cell.length_b   1.000
_cell.length_c   1.000
_cell.angle_alpha   90.00
_cell.angle_beta   90.00
_cell.angle_gamma   90.00
#
_symmetry.space_group_name_H-M   'P 1'
#
loop_
_entity.id
_entity.type
_entity.pdbx_description
1 polymer ?
#
loop_
_entity_poly.entity_id
_entity_poly.type
_entity_poly.pdbx_seq_one_letter_code
_entity_poly.pdbx_strand_id
1 'polypeptide(L)'
;MKRATWLCLTFITFCAAVSAVSPVVFGGQAANPLVEELKSPNADIRAKAAQQLGQSADPSVEPALAAALNDPSTKVREQVIVALDRLHTVQSLHGLLAATKDSDPDVRTLAVRAVVGWYTGSIPELGFTGMIKHSYRSAMQSIQGTSTSVSPGTQVDPQVVAALEAAMGDTRSIQAAREAAQGLGTLLARPAVPALVKAAHSSDPDLAVNALNALSHIKDISVGPQLVDLLDSPSKEVRQTACITVGVLRTRAAVPKLQEIYQNDPDNDTRESALNGLAFIGDPASYAIFIKALEGDNKQDRMYGAEGLARARVAKARSALDKRMQIEKDSRVKLAIRFAQTSLGESQHLQDLVDALGSRTLGDSAQSYLIELARRKNILSAIYAYLHSGNANIRRRLCTVLMYSGDASSLSYLQPLTKDRNSDVAAEALRAEQAIRARTKTG
;
A
#
# COMPACT_ATOMS: atom_id res chain seq x y z
N MET A 1 -66.93 1.70 -42.12
CA MET A 1 -67.50 0.83 -43.19
C MET A 1 -67.02 -0.60 -42.95
N LYS A 2 -67.97 -1.47 -42.68
CA LYS A 2 -68.13 -2.88 -43.06
C LYS A 2 -67.01 -3.86 -42.68
N ARG A 3 -67.25 -4.73 -41.68
CA ARG A 3 -67.83 -6.09 -41.74
C ARG A 3 -66.80 -7.09 -42.29
N ALA A 4 -66.56 -8.29 -41.79
CA ALA A 4 -67.42 -9.26 -41.16
C ALA A 4 -66.58 -10.38 -40.50
N THR A 5 -67.11 -10.87 -39.40
CA THR A 5 -67.16 -12.21 -38.80
C THR A 5 -66.99 -13.37 -39.75
N TRP A 6 -66.37 -14.48 -39.32
CA TRP A 6 -66.89 -15.84 -39.42
C TRP A 6 -66.31 -16.77 -38.35
N LEU A 7 -67.20 -17.36 -37.61
CA LEU A 7 -67.06 -18.53 -36.73
C LEU A 7 -66.90 -19.82 -37.56
N CYS A 8 -66.10 -20.74 -37.10
CA CYS A 8 -66.43 -22.18 -37.27
C CYS A 8 -65.84 -22.98 -36.09
N LEU A 9 -66.83 -23.55 -35.34
CA LEU A 9 -66.63 -24.67 -34.41
C LEU A 9 -66.32 -25.97 -35.19
N THR A 10 -65.37 -26.79 -34.68
CA THR A 10 -65.54 -28.27 -34.74
C THR A 10 -64.66 -28.97 -33.70
N PHE A 11 -65.35 -29.67 -32.84
CA PHE A 11 -65.12 -30.97 -32.27
C PHE A 11 -63.85 -31.35 -31.46
N ILE A 12 -64.21 -31.62 -30.25
CA ILE A 12 -63.52 -32.35 -29.18
C ILE A 12 -63.21 -33.79 -29.61
N THR A 13 -61.90 -34.19 -29.47
CA THR A 13 -61.56 -35.58 -29.19
C THR A 13 -60.61 -35.63 -28.02
N PHE A 14 -61.17 -36.21 -26.94
CA PHE A 14 -60.47 -36.46 -25.68
C PHE A 14 -59.56 -37.67 -25.87
N CYS A 15 -58.25 -37.46 -25.91
CA CYS A 15 -57.22 -38.51 -25.81
C CYS A 15 -56.53 -38.37 -24.49
N ALA A 16 -56.89 -39.15 -23.49
CA ALA A 16 -56.20 -39.27 -22.21
C ALA A 16 -54.81 -39.94 -22.45
N ALA A 17 -53.83 -39.15 -22.59
CA ALA A 17 -52.43 -39.59 -22.46
C ALA A 17 -52.02 -39.46 -20.99
N VAL A 18 -51.96 -40.59 -20.31
CA VAL A 18 -51.34 -40.72 -18.98
C VAL A 18 -49.85 -40.36 -19.16
N SER A 19 -49.51 -39.12 -18.89
CA SER A 19 -48.10 -38.68 -18.78
C SER A 19 -47.54 -39.28 -17.48
N ALA A 20 -46.74 -40.32 -17.64
CA ALA A 20 -45.87 -40.80 -16.59
C ALA A 20 -44.92 -39.62 -16.22
N VAL A 21 -45.22 -38.94 -15.11
CA VAL A 21 -44.30 -38.03 -14.48
C VAL A 21 -43.14 -38.89 -13.94
N SER A 22 -42.08 -38.98 -14.72
CA SER A 22 -40.80 -39.47 -14.19
C SER A 22 -40.42 -38.59 -13.01
N PRO A 23 -40.13 -39.13 -11.83
CA PRO A 23 -39.56 -38.33 -10.77
C PRO A 23 -38.28 -37.72 -11.30
N VAL A 24 -38.21 -36.38 -11.33
CA VAL A 24 -36.93 -35.66 -11.46
C VAL A 24 -36.14 -36.06 -10.23
N VAL A 25 -35.27 -37.03 -10.40
CA VAL A 25 -34.21 -37.34 -9.45
C VAL A 25 -33.39 -36.08 -9.42
N PHE A 26 -33.53 -35.26 -8.38
CA PHE A 26 -32.55 -34.28 -8.02
C PHE A 26 -31.27 -35.09 -7.83
N GLY A 27 -30.45 -35.13 -8.84
CA GLY A 27 -29.12 -35.70 -8.76
C GLY A 27 -28.41 -34.95 -7.64
N GLY A 28 -28.27 -35.62 -6.49
CA GLY A 28 -27.40 -35.15 -5.44
C GLY A 28 -26.06 -34.90 -6.12
N GLN A 29 -25.57 -33.67 -6.05
CA GLN A 29 -24.20 -33.34 -6.50
C GLN A 29 -23.31 -34.42 -5.89
N ALA A 30 -22.61 -35.20 -6.72
CA ALA A 30 -21.72 -36.22 -6.24
C ALA A 30 -20.74 -35.55 -5.29
N ALA A 31 -20.72 -36.01 -4.04
CA ALA A 31 -19.85 -35.43 -3.02
C ALA A 31 -18.43 -35.31 -3.58
N ASN A 32 -17.85 -34.11 -3.54
CA ASN A 32 -16.51 -33.91 -4.06
C ASN A 32 -15.55 -34.85 -3.30
N PRO A 33 -14.87 -35.81 -3.99
CA PRO A 33 -14.07 -36.82 -3.32
C PRO A 33 -12.97 -36.21 -2.43
N LEU A 34 -12.46 -35.02 -2.78
CA LEU A 34 -11.48 -34.29 -1.96
C LEU A 34 -12.06 -33.80 -0.62
N VAL A 35 -13.37 -33.54 -0.56
CA VAL A 35 -14.03 -33.21 0.73
C VAL A 35 -14.07 -34.43 1.65
N GLU A 36 -14.21 -35.64 1.11
CA GLU A 36 -14.10 -36.87 1.93
C GLU A 36 -12.63 -37.11 2.36
N GLU A 37 -11.64 -36.81 1.49
CA GLU A 37 -10.22 -36.90 1.85
C GLU A 37 -9.83 -35.96 2.98
N LEU A 38 -10.54 -34.84 3.21
CA LEU A 38 -10.34 -33.98 4.39
C LEU A 38 -10.64 -34.68 5.71
N LYS A 39 -11.35 -35.83 5.69
CA LYS A 39 -11.68 -36.64 6.85
C LYS A 39 -10.70 -37.82 7.06
N SER A 40 -9.68 -37.96 6.20
CA SER A 40 -8.69 -39.04 6.27
C SER A 40 -8.00 -39.07 7.66
N PRO A 41 -7.70 -40.25 8.23
CA PRO A 41 -6.88 -40.35 9.44
C PRO A 41 -5.46 -39.80 9.22
N ASN A 42 -4.96 -39.80 7.99
CA ASN A 42 -3.62 -39.34 7.64
C ASN A 42 -3.62 -37.82 7.37
N ALA A 43 -2.86 -37.05 8.17
CA ALA A 43 -2.75 -35.61 8.04
C ALA A 43 -2.16 -35.14 6.68
N ASP A 44 -1.28 -35.93 6.06
CA ASP A 44 -0.71 -35.60 4.75
C ASP A 44 -1.76 -35.68 3.64
N ILE A 45 -2.67 -36.64 3.74
CA ILE A 45 -3.80 -36.75 2.80
C ILE A 45 -4.74 -35.57 2.98
N ARG A 46 -5.11 -35.22 4.23
CA ARG A 46 -5.97 -34.08 4.51
C ARG A 46 -5.34 -32.76 4.03
N ALA A 47 -4.05 -32.56 4.26
CA ALA A 47 -3.35 -31.36 3.80
C ALA A 47 -3.31 -31.25 2.26
N LYS A 48 -3.07 -32.38 1.56
CA LYS A 48 -3.10 -32.45 0.10
C LYS A 48 -4.52 -32.18 -0.43
N ALA A 49 -5.53 -32.73 0.19
CA ALA A 49 -6.94 -32.49 -0.16
C ALA A 49 -7.28 -30.99 -0.02
N ALA A 50 -6.92 -30.34 1.09
CA ALA A 50 -7.10 -28.90 1.28
C ALA A 50 -6.42 -28.09 0.17
N GLN A 51 -5.17 -28.43 -0.19
CA GLN A 51 -4.43 -27.79 -1.26
C GLN A 51 -5.15 -27.90 -2.61
N GLN A 52 -5.62 -29.09 -2.96
CA GLN A 52 -6.32 -29.36 -4.22
C GLN A 52 -7.69 -28.67 -4.29
N LEU A 53 -8.42 -28.64 -3.17
CA LEU A 53 -9.68 -27.90 -3.06
C LEU A 53 -9.49 -26.41 -3.31
N GLY A 54 -8.42 -25.80 -2.75
CA GLY A 54 -8.09 -24.41 -3.03
C GLY A 54 -7.67 -24.15 -4.49
N GLN A 55 -7.13 -25.15 -5.19
CA GLN A 55 -6.79 -25.06 -6.61
C GLN A 55 -8.01 -25.19 -7.55
N SER A 56 -9.08 -25.85 -7.10
CA SER A 56 -10.29 -26.04 -7.90
C SER A 56 -11.07 -24.73 -8.14
N ALA A 57 -10.80 -23.71 -7.35
CA ALA A 57 -11.51 -22.41 -7.36
C ALA A 57 -13.06 -22.55 -7.29
N ASP A 58 -13.54 -23.65 -6.67
CA ASP A 58 -14.96 -23.93 -6.47
C ASP A 58 -15.43 -23.44 -5.09
N PRO A 59 -16.25 -22.38 -4.99
CA PRO A 59 -16.73 -21.85 -3.71
C PRO A 59 -17.58 -22.86 -2.91
N SER A 60 -18.13 -23.89 -3.54
CA SER A 60 -18.98 -24.89 -2.84
C SER A 60 -18.23 -25.72 -1.80
N VAL A 61 -16.89 -25.79 -1.91
CA VAL A 61 -16.01 -26.53 -0.97
C VAL A 61 -15.66 -25.73 0.29
N GLU A 62 -15.98 -24.47 0.32
CA GLU A 62 -15.60 -23.53 1.37
C GLU A 62 -16.07 -23.93 2.79
N PRO A 63 -17.31 -24.43 3.01
CA PRO A 63 -17.73 -24.90 4.32
C PRO A 63 -16.87 -26.05 4.86
N ALA A 64 -16.41 -26.94 3.97
CA ALA A 64 -15.52 -28.05 4.35
C ALA A 64 -14.13 -27.55 4.72
N LEU A 65 -13.58 -26.59 3.98
CA LEU A 65 -12.30 -25.93 4.30
C LEU A 65 -12.41 -25.14 5.63
N ALA A 66 -13.50 -24.40 5.84
CA ALA A 66 -13.72 -23.66 7.08
C ALA A 66 -13.77 -24.58 8.30
N ALA A 67 -14.40 -25.77 8.19
CA ALA A 67 -14.39 -26.78 9.25
C ALA A 67 -12.98 -27.31 9.51
N ALA A 68 -12.16 -27.49 8.47
CA ALA A 68 -10.79 -27.98 8.56
C ALA A 68 -9.78 -26.96 9.16
N LEU A 69 -10.20 -25.71 9.42
CA LEU A 69 -9.42 -24.77 10.27
C LEU A 69 -9.25 -25.27 11.70
N ASN A 70 -10.08 -26.22 12.15
CA ASN A 70 -9.98 -26.84 13.46
C ASN A 70 -9.22 -28.18 13.44
N ASP A 71 -8.53 -28.51 12.35
CA ASP A 71 -7.76 -29.76 12.25
C ASP A 71 -6.67 -29.82 13.31
N PRO A 72 -6.43 -30.98 13.96
CA PRO A 72 -5.37 -31.13 14.96
C PRO A 72 -3.97 -30.89 14.37
N SER A 73 -3.79 -31.11 13.06
CA SER A 73 -2.49 -30.92 12.40
C SER A 73 -2.32 -29.46 11.93
N THR A 74 -1.29 -28.79 12.42
CA THR A 74 -0.87 -27.46 11.96
C THR A 74 -0.70 -27.42 10.43
N LYS A 75 -0.07 -28.44 9.85
CA LYS A 75 0.13 -28.55 8.41
C LYS A 75 -1.19 -28.51 7.61
N VAL A 76 -2.24 -29.15 8.14
CA VAL A 76 -3.57 -29.10 7.49
C VAL A 76 -4.14 -27.70 7.57
N ARG A 77 -4.12 -27.08 8.75
CA ARG A 77 -4.64 -25.71 8.95
C ARG A 77 -3.91 -24.69 8.07
N GLU A 78 -2.60 -24.80 7.90
CA GLU A 78 -1.81 -23.95 6.98
C GLU A 78 -2.29 -24.10 5.52
N GLN A 79 -2.48 -25.35 5.05
CA GLN A 79 -2.98 -25.59 3.70
C GLN A 79 -4.40 -25.06 3.50
N VAL A 80 -5.23 -25.14 4.54
CA VAL A 80 -6.59 -24.57 4.52
C VAL A 80 -6.55 -23.06 4.39
N ILE A 81 -5.66 -22.36 5.12
CA ILE A 81 -5.50 -20.90 4.98
C ILE A 81 -5.16 -20.53 3.54
N VAL A 82 -4.18 -21.22 2.93
CA VAL A 82 -3.80 -20.98 1.52
C VAL A 82 -4.95 -21.30 0.56
N ALA A 83 -5.75 -22.32 0.85
CA ALA A 83 -6.90 -22.67 0.05
C ALA A 83 -7.99 -21.60 0.13
N LEU A 84 -8.31 -21.12 1.33
CA LEU A 84 -9.30 -20.04 1.54
C LEU A 84 -8.86 -18.72 0.89
N ASP A 85 -7.57 -18.35 0.98
CA ASP A 85 -7.04 -17.17 0.31
C ASP A 85 -7.23 -17.24 -1.22
N ARG A 86 -7.02 -18.42 -1.82
CA ARG A 86 -7.23 -18.64 -3.26
C ARG A 86 -8.69 -18.56 -3.70
N LEU A 87 -9.64 -19.04 -2.86
CA LEU A 87 -11.07 -18.96 -3.15
C LEU A 87 -11.57 -17.51 -3.19
N HIS A 88 -11.00 -16.65 -2.38
CA HIS A 88 -11.21 -15.20 -2.38
C HIS A 88 -12.69 -14.78 -2.32
N THR A 89 -13.50 -15.43 -1.47
CA THR A 89 -14.90 -15.10 -1.20
C THR A 89 -15.03 -14.38 0.16
N VAL A 90 -16.11 -13.66 0.39
CA VAL A 90 -16.35 -13.00 1.69
C VAL A 90 -16.32 -14.02 2.85
N GLN A 91 -16.83 -15.24 2.62
CA GLN A 91 -16.81 -16.29 3.62
C GLN A 91 -15.39 -16.78 3.90
N SER A 92 -14.53 -16.90 2.87
CA SER A 92 -13.11 -17.19 3.03
C SER A 92 -12.42 -16.16 3.91
N LEU A 93 -12.74 -14.86 3.73
CA LEU A 93 -12.19 -13.81 4.59
C LEU A 93 -12.55 -14.03 6.06
N HIS A 94 -13.80 -14.41 6.37
CA HIS A 94 -14.21 -14.74 7.73
C HIS A 94 -13.41 -15.92 8.31
N GLY A 95 -13.14 -16.95 7.50
CA GLY A 95 -12.27 -18.07 7.90
C GLY A 95 -10.84 -17.62 8.20
N LEU A 96 -10.27 -16.78 7.35
CA LEU A 96 -8.92 -16.21 7.56
C LEU A 96 -8.86 -15.33 8.81
N LEU A 97 -9.89 -14.53 9.09
CA LEU A 97 -9.99 -13.74 10.32
C LEU A 97 -10.06 -14.62 11.57
N ALA A 98 -10.77 -15.73 11.52
CA ALA A 98 -10.80 -16.71 12.62
C ALA A 98 -9.40 -17.33 12.88
N ALA A 99 -8.68 -17.67 11.79
CA ALA A 99 -7.34 -18.25 11.85
C ALA A 99 -6.26 -17.30 12.43
N THR A 100 -6.49 -15.98 12.45
CA THR A 100 -5.56 -15.04 13.14
C THR A 100 -5.48 -15.28 14.65
N LYS A 101 -6.40 -16.06 15.21
CA LYS A 101 -6.45 -16.43 16.63
C LYS A 101 -6.02 -17.88 16.90
N ASP A 102 -5.50 -18.58 15.91
CA ASP A 102 -5.06 -19.99 16.04
C ASP A 102 -4.13 -20.17 17.24
N SER A 103 -4.13 -21.39 17.81
CA SER A 103 -3.24 -21.75 18.91
C SER A 103 -1.77 -21.75 18.50
N ASP A 104 -1.48 -22.09 17.24
CA ASP A 104 -0.14 -22.18 16.68
C ASP A 104 0.33 -20.81 16.16
N PRO A 105 1.55 -20.35 16.52
CA PRO A 105 2.06 -19.03 16.12
C PRO A 105 2.32 -18.90 14.61
N ASP A 106 2.69 -20.00 13.93
CA ASP A 106 2.98 -19.97 12.50
C ASP A 106 1.68 -19.88 11.69
N VAL A 107 0.63 -20.58 12.15
CA VAL A 107 -0.71 -20.49 11.59
C VAL A 107 -1.26 -19.06 11.74
N ARG A 108 -1.09 -18.44 12.94
CA ARG A 108 -1.49 -17.03 13.12
C ARG A 108 -0.77 -16.10 12.15
N THR A 109 0.55 -16.29 12.02
CA THR A 109 1.37 -15.46 11.13
C THR A 109 0.94 -15.62 9.68
N LEU A 110 0.68 -16.83 9.22
CA LEU A 110 0.19 -17.11 7.87
C LEU A 110 -1.20 -16.49 7.64
N ALA A 111 -2.10 -16.60 8.62
CA ALA A 111 -3.43 -16.01 8.54
C ALA A 111 -3.39 -14.48 8.44
N VAL A 112 -2.53 -13.81 9.23
CA VAL A 112 -2.31 -12.36 9.16
C VAL A 112 -1.86 -11.96 7.75
N ARG A 113 -0.89 -12.69 7.17
CA ARG A 113 -0.43 -12.46 5.79
C ARG A 113 -1.54 -12.65 4.76
N ALA A 114 -2.35 -13.70 4.91
CA ALA A 114 -3.48 -13.97 4.02
C ALA A 114 -4.53 -12.84 4.09
N VAL A 115 -4.87 -12.36 5.28
CA VAL A 115 -5.79 -11.24 5.48
C VAL A 115 -5.29 -9.96 4.81
N VAL A 116 -4.00 -9.64 4.91
CA VAL A 116 -3.40 -8.49 4.19
C VAL A 116 -3.35 -8.74 2.69
N GLY A 117 -2.98 -9.97 2.28
CA GLY A 117 -2.94 -10.46 0.90
C GLY A 117 -4.27 -10.28 0.19
N TRP A 118 -5.38 -10.46 0.89
CA TRP A 118 -6.74 -10.25 0.39
C TRP A 118 -6.93 -8.90 -0.32
N TYR A 119 -6.34 -7.83 0.21
CA TYR A 119 -6.45 -6.48 -0.36
C TYR A 119 -5.34 -6.13 -1.34
N THR A 120 -4.21 -6.83 -1.27
CA THR A 120 -3.02 -6.55 -2.09
C THR A 120 -2.84 -7.50 -3.25
N GLY A 121 -3.61 -8.60 -3.30
CA GLY A 121 -3.50 -9.66 -4.30
C GLY A 121 -2.25 -10.52 -4.14
N SER A 122 -1.57 -10.47 -2.99
CA SER A 122 -0.39 -11.30 -2.72
C SER A 122 -0.79 -12.60 -2.03
N ILE A 123 -0.47 -13.75 -2.63
CA ILE A 123 -0.71 -15.06 -2.04
C ILE A 123 0.36 -15.34 -0.98
N PRO A 124 0.00 -15.77 0.26
CA PRO A 124 0.97 -16.11 1.29
C PRO A 124 1.78 -17.34 0.92
N GLU A 125 3.10 -17.25 1.06
CA GLU A 125 4.02 -18.38 0.84
C GLU A 125 4.20 -19.19 2.12
N LEU A 126 4.18 -20.52 2.00
CA LEU A 126 4.34 -21.45 3.12
C LEU A 126 5.80 -21.66 3.50
N GLY A 127 6.03 -21.90 4.82
CA GLY A 127 7.30 -22.33 5.36
C GLY A 127 8.37 -21.23 5.51
N PHE A 128 9.54 -21.64 6.04
CA PHE A 128 10.66 -20.73 6.34
C PHE A 128 11.18 -19.97 5.12
N THR A 129 11.17 -20.59 3.94
CA THR A 129 11.59 -19.95 2.68
C THR A 129 10.65 -18.82 2.28
N GLY A 130 9.34 -18.97 2.50
CA GLY A 130 8.35 -17.93 2.28
C GLY A 130 8.55 -16.75 3.23
N MET A 131 8.87 -17.01 4.49
CA MET A 131 9.18 -15.99 5.50
C MET A 131 10.40 -15.14 5.10
N ILE A 132 11.51 -15.78 4.70
CA ILE A 132 12.73 -15.06 4.26
C ILE A 132 12.46 -14.22 3.02
N LYS A 133 11.78 -14.77 2.01
CA LYS A 133 11.45 -14.02 0.79
C LYS A 133 10.54 -12.83 1.08
N HIS A 134 9.56 -13.00 1.97
CA HIS A 134 8.66 -11.92 2.37
C HIS A 134 9.41 -10.80 3.07
N SER A 135 10.21 -11.13 4.08
CA SER A 135 11.02 -10.16 4.84
C SER A 135 12.02 -9.41 3.94
N TYR A 136 12.72 -10.13 3.04
CA TYR A 136 13.64 -9.54 2.08
C TYR A 136 12.92 -8.62 1.09
N ARG A 137 11.76 -9.05 0.55
CA ARG A 137 10.94 -8.26 -0.37
C ARG A 137 10.42 -6.99 0.30
N SER A 138 9.92 -7.09 1.54
CA SER A 138 9.43 -5.96 2.32
C SER A 138 10.54 -4.94 2.61
N ALA A 139 11.73 -5.41 3.02
CA ALA A 139 12.89 -4.55 3.24
C ALA A 139 13.33 -3.84 1.94
N MET A 140 13.40 -4.58 0.82
CA MET A 140 13.75 -3.99 -0.48
C MET A 140 12.70 -2.99 -0.98
N GLN A 141 11.41 -3.25 -0.76
CA GLN A 141 10.32 -2.34 -1.12
C GLN A 141 10.35 -1.06 -0.30
N SER A 142 10.64 -1.15 1.00
CA SER A 142 10.81 0.02 1.87
C SER A 142 11.98 0.89 1.44
N ILE A 143 13.10 0.27 1.03
CA ILE A 143 14.29 0.97 0.54
C ILE A 143 14.05 1.60 -0.84
N GLN A 144 13.27 0.96 -1.71
CA GLN A 144 13.03 1.41 -3.08
C GLN A 144 11.84 2.38 -3.22
N GLY A 145 11.13 2.66 -2.13
CA GLY A 145 9.95 3.55 -2.15
C GLY A 145 8.75 2.99 -2.94
N THR A 146 8.83 1.73 -3.37
CA THR A 146 7.72 1.01 -4.01
C THR A 146 6.83 0.36 -2.95
N SER A 147 6.16 1.19 -2.17
CA SER A 147 5.16 0.72 -1.21
C SER A 147 3.98 0.10 -1.95
N THR A 148 3.74 -1.19 -1.71
CA THR A 148 2.52 -1.92 -2.15
C THR A 148 1.34 -1.58 -1.23
N SER A 149 1.14 -0.31 -0.91
CA SER A 149 -0.07 0.11 -0.20
C SER A 149 -1.29 0.03 -1.13
N VAL A 150 -2.44 -0.25 -0.55
CA VAL A 150 -3.71 -0.20 -1.28
C VAL A 150 -3.94 1.19 -1.88
N SER A 151 -4.73 1.25 -2.96
CA SER A 151 -5.07 2.54 -3.58
C SER A 151 -5.79 3.46 -2.58
N PRO A 152 -5.52 4.77 -2.63
CA PRO A 152 -6.25 5.72 -1.80
C PRO A 152 -7.77 5.58 -2.00
N GLY A 153 -8.51 5.44 -0.89
CA GLY A 153 -9.96 5.26 -0.93
C GLY A 153 -10.42 3.80 -0.96
N THR A 154 -9.50 2.81 -0.93
CA THR A 154 -9.87 1.41 -0.69
C THR A 154 -10.55 1.30 0.67
N GLN A 155 -11.79 0.80 0.68
CA GLN A 155 -12.49 0.51 1.92
C GLN A 155 -12.00 -0.83 2.48
N VAL A 156 -11.38 -0.79 3.65
CA VAL A 156 -10.96 -1.98 4.39
C VAL A 156 -12.06 -2.30 5.41
N ASP A 157 -12.45 -3.57 5.47
CA ASP A 157 -13.44 -4.05 6.43
C ASP A 157 -12.97 -3.73 7.86
N PRO A 158 -13.80 -3.09 8.71
CA PRO A 158 -13.45 -2.83 10.09
C PRO A 158 -13.07 -4.08 10.90
N GLN A 159 -13.63 -5.25 10.57
CA GLN A 159 -13.28 -6.51 11.21
C GLN A 159 -11.84 -6.92 10.89
N VAL A 160 -11.34 -6.63 9.69
CA VAL A 160 -9.94 -6.84 9.31
C VAL A 160 -9.02 -5.96 10.13
N VAL A 161 -9.33 -4.67 10.26
CA VAL A 161 -8.55 -3.74 11.09
C VAL A 161 -8.50 -4.24 12.53
N ALA A 162 -9.65 -4.58 13.12
CA ALA A 162 -9.74 -5.08 14.49
C ALA A 162 -8.98 -6.41 14.70
N ALA A 163 -9.02 -7.33 13.74
CA ALA A 163 -8.27 -8.58 13.82
C ALA A 163 -6.75 -8.36 13.76
N LEU A 164 -6.29 -7.44 12.89
CA LEU A 164 -4.86 -7.08 12.80
C LEU A 164 -4.40 -6.32 14.06
N GLU A 165 -5.21 -5.43 14.63
CA GLU A 165 -4.90 -4.78 15.91
C GLU A 165 -4.78 -5.81 17.05
N ALA A 166 -5.69 -6.79 17.10
CA ALA A 166 -5.63 -7.87 18.08
C ALA A 166 -4.37 -8.74 17.90
N ALA A 167 -4.03 -9.08 16.66
CA ALA A 167 -2.82 -9.85 16.34
C ALA A 167 -1.54 -9.06 16.69
N MET A 168 -1.51 -7.74 16.44
CA MET A 168 -0.40 -6.86 16.82
C MET A 168 -0.20 -6.79 18.34
N GLY A 169 -1.27 -6.89 19.10
CA GLY A 169 -1.22 -6.93 20.59
C GLY A 169 -0.97 -8.30 21.20
N ASP A 170 -0.93 -9.39 20.40
CA ASP A 170 -0.79 -10.76 20.89
C ASP A 170 0.68 -11.12 21.17
N THR A 171 1.03 -11.16 22.45
CA THR A 171 2.38 -11.51 22.92
C THR A 171 2.78 -12.98 22.66
N ARG A 172 1.83 -13.86 22.28
CA ARG A 172 2.09 -15.28 22.00
C ARG A 172 2.75 -15.50 20.63
N SER A 173 2.72 -14.51 19.74
CA SER A 173 3.37 -14.58 18.43
C SER A 173 3.90 -13.21 18.03
N ILE A 174 5.14 -12.94 18.38
CA ILE A 174 5.80 -11.68 18.00
C ILE A 174 5.87 -11.51 16.48
N GLN A 175 6.02 -12.63 15.74
CA GLN A 175 6.07 -12.57 14.29
C GLN A 175 4.71 -12.15 13.68
N ALA A 176 3.60 -12.70 14.19
CA ALA A 176 2.28 -12.27 13.77
C ALA A 176 2.03 -10.78 14.11
N ALA A 177 2.52 -10.32 15.27
CA ALA A 177 2.43 -8.92 15.65
C ALA A 177 3.20 -8.00 14.69
N ARG A 178 4.41 -8.36 14.30
CA ARG A 178 5.23 -7.64 13.32
C ARG A 178 4.54 -7.55 11.95
N GLU A 179 4.01 -8.68 11.45
CA GLU A 179 3.27 -8.74 10.18
C GLU A 179 1.96 -7.93 10.24
N ALA A 180 1.27 -7.95 11.37
CA ALA A 180 0.05 -7.18 11.57
C ALA A 180 0.32 -5.66 11.55
N ALA A 181 1.38 -5.19 12.22
CA ALA A 181 1.79 -3.79 12.18
C ALA A 181 2.10 -3.33 10.76
N GLN A 182 2.89 -4.13 10.00
CA GLN A 182 3.18 -3.87 8.60
C GLN A 182 1.91 -3.87 7.75
N GLY A 183 1.02 -4.84 7.95
CA GLY A 183 -0.25 -4.97 7.24
C GLY A 183 -1.16 -3.77 7.44
N LEU A 184 -1.29 -3.28 8.66
CA LEU A 184 -2.07 -2.07 8.97
C LEU A 184 -1.55 -0.84 8.21
N GLY A 185 -0.24 -0.71 8.08
CA GLY A 185 0.40 0.33 7.27
C GLY A 185 0.11 0.16 5.77
N THR A 186 0.21 -1.06 5.25
CA THR A 186 -0.10 -1.41 3.86
C THR A 186 -1.55 -1.11 3.49
N LEU A 187 -2.48 -1.40 4.40
CA LEU A 187 -3.90 -1.15 4.25
C LEU A 187 -4.31 0.31 4.53
N LEU A 188 -3.36 1.17 4.92
CA LEU A 188 -3.60 2.57 5.31
C LEU A 188 -4.67 2.69 6.39
N ALA A 189 -4.69 1.78 7.35
CA ALA A 189 -5.71 1.61 8.38
C ALA A 189 -5.66 2.74 9.43
N ARG A 190 -6.25 3.90 9.12
CA ARG A 190 -6.29 5.06 10.03
C ARG A 190 -6.87 4.76 11.42
N PRO A 191 -7.91 3.93 11.59
CA PRO A 191 -8.43 3.61 12.91
C PRO A 191 -7.38 2.96 13.83
N ALA A 192 -6.40 2.24 13.26
CA ALA A 192 -5.34 1.55 14.01
C ALA A 192 -4.20 2.48 14.50
N VAL A 193 -4.22 3.77 14.18
CA VAL A 193 -3.15 4.71 14.56
C VAL A 193 -2.83 4.69 16.06
N PRO A 194 -3.79 4.71 17.00
CA PRO A 194 -3.47 4.64 18.44
C PRO A 194 -2.75 3.35 18.83
N ALA A 195 -3.17 2.21 18.28
CA ALA A 195 -2.55 0.92 18.53
C ALA A 195 -1.13 0.84 17.92
N LEU A 196 -0.91 1.43 16.74
CA LEU A 196 0.40 1.54 16.11
C LEU A 196 1.35 2.45 16.90
N VAL A 197 0.88 3.56 17.47
CA VAL A 197 1.70 4.41 18.35
C VAL A 197 2.15 3.60 19.57
N LYS A 198 1.26 2.82 20.19
CA LYS A 198 1.64 1.92 21.29
C LYS A 198 2.67 0.87 20.85
N ALA A 199 2.49 0.27 19.68
CA ALA A 199 3.41 -0.74 19.14
C ALA A 199 4.79 -0.14 18.77
N ALA A 200 4.86 1.13 18.38
CA ALA A 200 6.11 1.85 18.15
C ALA A 200 6.99 1.96 19.40
N HIS A 201 6.41 1.89 20.61
CA HIS A 201 7.11 1.86 21.90
C HIS A 201 7.31 0.42 22.42
N SER A 202 7.20 -0.59 21.57
CA SER A 202 7.47 -1.97 21.94
C SER A 202 8.93 -2.17 22.34
N SER A 203 9.18 -3.09 23.29
CA SER A 203 10.52 -3.56 23.59
C SER A 203 11.13 -4.42 22.48
N ASP A 204 10.31 -4.93 21.56
CA ASP A 204 10.76 -5.60 20.34
C ASP A 204 11.07 -4.58 19.24
N PRO A 205 12.37 -4.45 18.84
CA PRO A 205 12.75 -3.42 17.89
C PRO A 205 12.11 -3.57 16.50
N ASP A 206 11.89 -4.79 16.03
CA ASP A 206 11.30 -5.02 14.70
C ASP A 206 9.82 -4.66 14.69
N LEU A 207 9.09 -4.95 15.78
CA LEU A 207 7.69 -4.50 15.91
C LEU A 207 7.62 -2.97 15.96
N ALA A 208 8.51 -2.32 16.71
CA ALA A 208 8.60 -0.87 16.79
C ALA A 208 8.87 -0.25 15.41
N VAL A 209 9.83 -0.79 14.65
CA VAL A 209 10.16 -0.36 13.29
C VAL A 209 8.98 -0.56 12.34
N ASN A 210 8.29 -1.70 12.38
CA ASN A 210 7.13 -1.94 11.52
C ASN A 210 5.97 -0.99 11.85
N ALA A 211 5.74 -0.69 13.11
CA ALA A 211 4.74 0.27 13.55
C ALA A 211 5.08 1.70 13.10
N LEU A 212 6.33 2.14 13.24
CA LEU A 212 6.81 3.43 12.75
C LEU A 212 6.66 3.56 11.23
N ASN A 213 7.02 2.52 10.48
CA ASN A 213 6.83 2.48 9.04
C ASN A 213 5.33 2.57 8.67
N ALA A 214 4.46 1.85 9.39
CA ALA A 214 3.01 1.91 9.20
C ALA A 214 2.47 3.33 9.42
N LEU A 215 2.89 4.00 10.49
CA LEU A 215 2.52 5.40 10.78
C LEU A 215 3.01 6.36 9.69
N SER A 216 4.21 6.12 9.13
CA SER A 216 4.74 6.88 7.98
C SER A 216 3.89 6.70 6.71
N HIS A 217 3.31 5.52 6.48
CA HIS A 217 2.43 5.26 5.35
C HIS A 217 1.04 5.88 5.53
N ILE A 218 0.47 5.78 6.74
CA ILE A 218 -0.86 6.34 7.07
C ILE A 218 -0.83 7.88 7.07
N LYS A 219 0.29 8.48 7.46
CA LYS A 219 0.54 9.94 7.47
C LYS A 219 -0.46 10.73 8.31
N ASP A 220 -0.81 10.20 9.48
CA ASP A 220 -1.54 10.99 10.47
C ASP A 220 -0.55 11.88 11.23
N ILE A 221 -0.53 13.17 10.86
CA ILE A 221 0.41 14.14 11.42
C ILE A 221 0.19 14.44 12.90
N SER A 222 -0.99 14.11 13.43
CA SER A 222 -1.36 14.43 14.81
C SER A 222 -0.57 13.63 15.85
N VAL A 223 -0.06 12.45 15.46
CA VAL A 223 0.66 11.55 16.37
C VAL A 223 2.18 11.78 16.40
N GLY A 224 2.70 12.60 15.49
CA GLY A 224 4.14 12.88 15.42
C GLY A 224 4.78 13.27 16.76
N PRO A 225 4.19 14.17 17.57
CA PRO A 225 4.74 14.53 18.88
C PRO A 225 4.89 13.36 19.86
N GLN A 226 4.08 12.31 19.72
CA GLN A 226 4.12 11.13 20.58
C GLN A 226 5.27 10.16 20.23
N LEU A 227 6.01 10.43 19.15
CA LEU A 227 7.11 9.59 18.67
C LEU A 227 8.49 10.25 18.85
N VAL A 228 8.55 11.45 19.41
CA VAL A 228 9.79 12.23 19.52
C VAL A 228 10.79 11.57 20.47
N ASP A 229 10.32 10.95 21.54
CA ASP A 229 11.13 10.22 22.51
C ASP A 229 11.82 8.99 21.90
N LEU A 230 11.27 8.40 20.83
CA LEU A 230 11.90 7.29 20.10
C LEU A 230 13.18 7.69 19.36
N LEU A 231 13.45 8.98 19.23
CA LEU A 231 14.73 9.50 18.74
C LEU A 231 15.90 9.21 19.70
N ASP A 232 15.61 8.90 20.98
CA ASP A 232 16.56 8.49 21.99
C ASP A 232 16.57 6.97 22.23
N SER A 233 15.89 6.18 21.39
CA SER A 233 15.83 4.73 21.55
C SER A 233 17.22 4.09 21.61
N PRO A 234 17.45 3.09 22.47
CA PRO A 234 18.70 2.33 22.49
C PRO A 234 18.93 1.53 21.20
N SER A 235 17.85 1.09 20.50
CA SER A 235 17.97 0.44 19.20
C SER A 235 18.27 1.47 18.12
N LYS A 236 19.36 1.23 17.38
CA LYS A 236 19.76 2.01 16.24
C LYS A 236 18.68 2.05 15.16
N GLU A 237 18.09 0.90 14.87
CA GLU A 237 17.05 0.73 13.84
C GLU A 237 15.79 1.53 14.18
N VAL A 238 15.41 1.54 15.45
CA VAL A 238 14.27 2.34 15.93
C VAL A 238 14.60 3.83 15.81
N ARG A 239 15.80 4.29 16.25
CA ARG A 239 16.21 5.71 16.10
C ARG A 239 16.17 6.16 14.65
N GLN A 240 16.77 5.39 13.74
CA GLN A 240 16.78 5.70 12.30
C GLN A 240 15.37 5.81 11.72
N THR A 241 14.52 4.83 12.02
CA THR A 241 13.15 4.81 11.54
C THR A 241 12.33 5.94 12.16
N ALA A 242 12.52 6.23 13.45
CA ALA A 242 11.87 7.36 14.13
C ALA A 242 12.26 8.70 13.49
N CYS A 243 13.56 8.93 13.16
CA CYS A 243 13.99 10.13 12.45
C CYS A 243 13.22 10.37 11.16
N ILE A 244 13.05 9.31 10.36
CA ILE A 244 12.32 9.38 9.08
C ILE A 244 10.82 9.58 9.35
N THR A 245 10.25 8.84 10.31
CA THR A 245 8.81 8.89 10.62
C THR A 245 8.37 10.27 11.09
N VAL A 246 9.07 10.85 12.08
CA VAL A 246 8.74 12.21 12.56
C VAL A 246 8.93 13.25 11.45
N GLY A 247 9.89 12.99 10.54
CA GLY A 247 10.09 13.79 9.33
C GLY A 247 8.88 13.74 8.40
N VAL A 248 8.44 12.56 8.00
CA VAL A 248 7.28 12.33 7.12
C VAL A 248 6.00 12.92 7.74
N LEU A 249 5.83 12.80 9.06
CA LEU A 249 4.74 13.38 9.82
C LEU A 249 4.90 14.90 10.06
N ARG A 250 5.98 15.51 9.55
CA ARG A 250 6.28 16.96 9.66
C ARG A 250 6.25 17.47 11.09
N THR A 251 6.77 16.70 12.02
CA THR A 251 6.78 16.95 13.46
C THR A 251 7.79 18.04 13.81
N ARG A 252 7.39 19.29 13.83
CA ARG A 252 8.31 20.41 14.15
C ARG A 252 8.98 20.29 15.52
N ALA A 253 8.29 19.70 16.50
CA ALA A 253 8.86 19.45 17.81
C ALA A 253 10.12 18.57 17.79
N ALA A 254 10.30 17.73 16.76
CA ALA A 254 11.47 16.89 16.60
C ALA A 254 12.72 17.64 16.06
N VAL A 255 12.56 18.84 15.51
CA VAL A 255 13.66 19.57 14.84
C VAL A 255 14.92 19.72 15.69
N PRO A 256 14.85 20.18 16.96
CA PRO A 256 16.06 20.34 17.79
C PRO A 256 16.80 19.01 17.99
N LYS A 257 16.03 17.93 18.26
CA LYS A 257 16.62 16.60 18.47
C LYS A 257 17.21 16.00 17.19
N LEU A 258 16.55 16.17 16.06
CA LEU A 258 17.09 15.75 14.76
C LEU A 258 18.37 16.50 14.39
N GLN A 259 18.48 17.81 14.73
CA GLN A 259 19.68 18.59 14.53
C GLN A 259 20.82 18.07 15.41
N GLU A 260 20.54 17.74 16.67
CA GLU A 260 21.50 17.14 17.61
C GLU A 260 22.01 15.79 17.06
N ILE A 261 21.10 14.88 16.64
CA ILE A 261 21.47 13.58 16.06
C ILE A 261 22.32 13.76 14.81
N TYR A 262 21.95 14.63 13.89
CA TYR A 262 22.72 14.88 12.67
C TYR A 262 24.14 15.34 12.96
N GLN A 263 24.35 16.13 14.02
CA GLN A 263 25.65 16.67 14.38
C GLN A 263 26.50 15.69 15.19
N ASN A 264 25.90 14.87 16.06
CA ASN A 264 26.60 14.21 17.15
C ASN A 264 26.42 12.68 17.21
N ASP A 265 25.44 12.06 16.50
CA ASP A 265 25.28 10.60 16.57
C ASP A 265 26.53 9.91 16.00
N PRO A 266 27.09 8.90 16.68
CA PRO A 266 28.29 8.19 16.20
C PRO A 266 28.06 7.40 14.91
N ASP A 267 26.82 7.00 14.63
CA ASP A 267 26.45 6.22 13.46
C ASP A 267 26.12 7.11 12.26
N ASN A 268 26.80 6.88 11.14
CA ASN A 268 26.60 7.67 9.91
C ASN A 268 25.20 7.53 9.34
N ASP A 269 24.61 6.32 9.37
CA ASP A 269 23.29 6.07 8.79
C ASP A 269 22.20 6.73 9.63
N THR A 270 22.44 6.82 10.96
CA THR A 270 21.52 7.55 11.86
C THR A 270 21.59 9.05 11.61
N ARG A 271 22.82 9.63 11.41
CA ARG A 271 22.97 11.03 11.02
C ARG A 271 22.27 11.31 9.67
N GLU A 272 22.44 10.43 8.69
CA GLU A 272 21.77 10.54 7.39
C GLU A 272 20.24 10.48 7.54
N SER A 273 19.72 9.57 8.37
CA SER A 273 18.28 9.46 8.67
C SER A 273 17.74 10.73 9.33
N ALA A 274 18.51 11.34 10.23
CA ALA A 274 18.14 12.62 10.86
C ALA A 274 18.09 13.77 9.86
N LEU A 275 19.08 13.86 8.94
CA LEU A 275 19.08 14.85 7.86
C LEU A 275 17.87 14.66 6.93
N ASN A 276 17.54 13.42 6.59
CA ASN A 276 16.34 13.08 5.82
C ASN A 276 15.07 13.53 6.56
N GLY A 277 14.96 13.25 7.85
CA GLY A 277 13.85 13.72 8.69
C GLY A 277 13.72 15.25 8.68
N LEU A 278 14.84 15.98 8.89
CA LEU A 278 14.88 17.44 8.79
C LEU A 278 14.42 17.92 7.40
N ALA A 279 14.87 17.24 6.33
CA ALA A 279 14.50 17.59 4.97
C ALA A 279 12.99 17.40 4.70
N PHE A 280 12.35 16.37 5.27
CA PHE A 280 10.89 16.19 5.18
C PHE A 280 10.11 17.27 5.95
N ILE A 281 10.59 17.67 7.14
CA ILE A 281 9.96 18.75 7.92
C ILE A 281 10.10 20.08 7.17
N GLY A 282 11.28 20.36 6.62
CA GLY A 282 11.56 21.59 5.89
C GLY A 282 11.46 22.83 6.77
N ASP A 283 11.92 22.76 8.03
CA ASP A 283 11.87 23.91 8.92
C ASP A 283 12.99 24.91 8.53
N PRO A 284 12.67 26.22 8.36
CA PRO A 284 13.67 27.24 8.04
C PRO A 284 14.81 27.35 9.06
N ALA A 285 14.60 26.94 10.32
CA ALA A 285 15.66 26.91 11.34
C ALA A 285 16.80 25.95 10.98
N SER A 286 16.55 24.95 10.11
CA SER A 286 17.57 24.01 9.63
C SER A 286 18.30 24.49 8.36
N TYR A 287 18.09 25.73 7.92
CA TYR A 287 18.69 26.27 6.68
C TYR A 287 20.21 26.09 6.60
N ALA A 288 20.94 26.39 7.67
CA ALA A 288 22.39 26.26 7.68
C ALA A 288 22.86 24.81 7.52
N ILE A 289 22.11 23.86 8.10
CA ILE A 289 22.36 22.41 7.94
C ILE A 289 22.13 21.99 6.49
N PHE A 290 21.04 22.44 5.86
CA PHE A 290 20.75 22.11 4.46
C PHE A 290 21.77 22.67 3.49
N ILE A 291 22.28 23.90 3.72
CA ILE A 291 23.37 24.47 2.90
C ILE A 291 24.66 23.65 3.06
N LYS A 292 25.06 23.36 4.31
CA LYS A 292 26.24 22.52 4.57
C LYS A 292 26.13 21.15 3.90
N ALA A 293 24.94 20.52 3.98
CA ALA A 293 24.69 19.23 3.34
C ALA A 293 24.74 19.33 1.80
N LEU A 294 24.15 20.39 1.19
CA LEU A 294 24.18 20.63 -0.25
C LEU A 294 25.60 20.80 -0.80
N GLU A 295 26.51 21.39 -0.03
CA GLU A 295 27.91 21.66 -0.39
C GLU A 295 28.83 20.47 -0.08
N GLY A 296 28.38 19.47 0.68
CA GLY A 296 29.16 18.33 1.13
C GLY A 296 29.53 17.32 0.04
N ASP A 297 30.42 16.38 0.40
CA ASP A 297 30.94 15.35 -0.51
C ASP A 297 29.96 14.16 -0.70
N ASN A 298 29.13 13.85 0.31
CA ASN A 298 28.18 12.76 0.24
C ASN A 298 26.99 13.15 -0.65
N LYS A 299 26.77 12.41 -1.73
CA LYS A 299 25.67 12.66 -2.67
C LYS A 299 24.27 12.57 -2.03
N GLN A 300 24.11 11.69 -1.03
CA GLN A 300 22.83 11.52 -0.34
C GLN A 300 22.53 12.75 0.52
N ASP A 301 23.54 13.25 1.25
CA ASP A 301 23.42 14.49 2.01
C ASP A 301 23.08 15.67 1.12
N ARG A 302 23.74 15.77 -0.05
CA ARG A 302 23.44 16.83 -1.02
C ARG A 302 22.00 16.78 -1.52
N MET A 303 21.49 15.56 -1.77
CA MET A 303 20.09 15.38 -2.17
C MET A 303 19.15 15.85 -1.07
N TYR A 304 19.35 15.40 0.18
CA TYR A 304 18.52 15.83 1.30
C TYR A 304 18.66 17.32 1.62
N GLY A 305 19.87 17.90 1.45
CA GLY A 305 20.10 19.34 1.54
C GLY A 305 19.20 20.12 0.56
N ALA A 306 19.20 19.70 -0.72
CA ALA A 306 18.36 20.31 -1.75
C ALA A 306 16.86 20.15 -1.43
N GLU A 307 16.41 18.96 -1.02
CA GLU A 307 15.04 18.70 -0.62
C GLU A 307 14.59 19.51 0.59
N GLY A 308 15.45 19.62 1.60
CA GLY A 308 15.21 20.45 2.78
C GLY A 308 15.03 21.93 2.41
N LEU A 309 15.89 22.46 1.54
CA LEU A 309 15.77 23.82 1.02
C LEU A 309 14.48 24.03 0.23
N ALA A 310 14.06 23.03 -0.56
CA ALA A 310 12.79 23.05 -1.29
C ALA A 310 11.59 23.23 -0.36
N ARG A 311 11.57 22.48 0.73
CA ARG A 311 10.43 22.46 1.67
C ARG A 311 10.48 23.63 2.66
N ALA A 312 11.68 24.05 3.07
CA ALA A 312 11.88 25.26 3.89
C ALA A 312 11.51 26.55 3.15
N ARG A 313 11.50 26.54 1.82
CA ARG A 313 11.14 27.67 0.94
C ARG A 313 11.91 28.98 1.24
N VAL A 314 13.16 28.86 1.58
CA VAL A 314 14.00 30.01 1.92
C VAL A 314 14.60 30.58 0.64
N ALA A 315 14.09 31.71 0.16
CA ALA A 315 14.46 32.30 -1.14
C ALA A 315 15.98 32.54 -1.31
N LYS A 316 16.69 32.84 -0.23
CA LYS A 316 18.16 33.04 -0.25
C LYS A 316 18.95 31.78 -0.65
N ALA A 317 18.30 30.58 -0.70
CA ALA A 317 18.93 29.35 -1.13
C ALA A 317 19.20 29.29 -2.65
N ARG A 318 18.55 30.11 -3.48
CA ARG A 318 18.65 30.06 -4.95
C ARG A 318 20.11 30.07 -5.42
N SER A 319 20.89 31.03 -4.98
CA SER A 319 22.30 31.16 -5.41
C SER A 319 23.13 29.92 -5.09
N ALA A 320 22.91 29.27 -3.93
CA ALA A 320 23.60 28.03 -3.57
C ALA A 320 23.16 26.86 -4.44
N LEU A 321 21.85 26.75 -4.72
CA LEU A 321 21.30 25.72 -5.62
C LEU A 321 21.85 25.86 -7.04
N ASP A 322 21.93 27.10 -7.58
CA ASP A 322 22.45 27.36 -8.92
C ASP A 322 23.93 27.02 -9.01
N LYS A 323 24.75 27.45 -8.03
CA LYS A 323 26.16 27.11 -7.97
C LYS A 323 26.37 25.59 -7.93
N ARG A 324 25.58 24.88 -7.08
CA ARG A 324 25.68 23.42 -6.99
C ARG A 324 25.28 22.76 -8.31
N MET A 325 24.20 23.18 -8.95
CA MET A 325 23.73 22.64 -10.23
C MET A 325 24.81 22.65 -11.30
N GLN A 326 25.66 23.71 -11.36
CA GLN A 326 26.70 23.85 -12.36
C GLN A 326 27.81 22.78 -12.26
N ILE A 327 28.07 22.28 -11.04
CA ILE A 327 29.15 21.32 -10.77
C ILE A 327 28.64 19.91 -10.43
N GLU A 328 27.37 19.76 -10.18
CA GLU A 328 26.79 18.46 -9.79
C GLU A 328 26.84 17.45 -10.94
N LYS A 329 27.18 16.21 -10.62
CA LYS A 329 27.23 15.09 -11.59
C LYS A 329 26.15 14.05 -11.35
N ASP A 330 25.70 13.87 -10.09
CA ASP A 330 24.68 12.87 -9.76
C ASP A 330 23.30 13.33 -10.22
N SER A 331 22.62 12.49 -10.99
CA SER A 331 21.33 12.82 -11.59
C SER A 331 20.20 12.95 -10.56
N ARG A 332 20.27 12.22 -9.41
CA ARG A 332 19.28 12.34 -8.34
C ARG A 332 19.42 13.66 -7.61
N VAL A 333 20.66 14.08 -7.35
CA VAL A 333 20.93 15.40 -6.74
C VAL A 333 20.48 16.53 -7.67
N LYS A 334 20.77 16.44 -8.98
CA LYS A 334 20.26 17.40 -9.97
C LYS A 334 18.73 17.50 -9.93
N LEU A 335 18.05 16.36 -9.88
CA LEU A 335 16.60 16.33 -9.81
C LEU A 335 16.06 16.98 -8.53
N ALA A 336 16.70 16.74 -7.37
CA ALA A 336 16.35 17.38 -6.10
C ALA A 336 16.60 18.90 -6.15
N ILE A 337 17.66 19.37 -6.81
CA ILE A 337 17.90 20.80 -7.03
C ILE A 337 16.79 21.40 -7.92
N ARG A 338 16.36 20.73 -9.00
CA ARG A 338 15.24 21.18 -9.84
C ARG A 338 13.92 21.26 -9.06
N PHE A 339 13.69 20.28 -8.19
CA PHE A 339 12.56 20.33 -7.25
C PHE A 339 12.64 21.58 -6.35
N ALA A 340 13.83 21.88 -5.80
CA ALA A 340 14.04 23.06 -4.96
C ALA A 340 13.80 24.38 -5.72
N GLN A 341 14.40 24.53 -6.90
CA GLN A 341 14.23 25.70 -7.76
C GLN A 341 12.76 25.91 -8.14
N THR A 342 12.05 24.85 -8.57
CA THR A 342 10.60 24.90 -8.87
C THR A 342 9.81 25.27 -7.60
N SER A 343 10.16 24.71 -6.44
CA SER A 343 9.52 25.03 -5.16
C SER A 343 9.70 26.49 -4.77
N LEU A 344 10.83 27.11 -5.14
CA LEU A 344 11.13 28.55 -4.91
C LEU A 344 10.51 29.47 -5.97
N GLY A 345 9.74 28.97 -6.93
CA GLY A 345 9.00 29.73 -7.91
C GLY A 345 9.61 29.76 -9.30
N GLU A 346 10.67 29.05 -9.57
CA GLU A 346 11.32 28.95 -10.86
C GLU A 346 10.62 27.90 -11.74
N SER A 347 9.44 28.25 -12.25
CA SER A 347 8.54 27.32 -12.95
C SER A 347 9.12 26.76 -14.27
N GLN A 348 10.14 27.41 -14.87
CA GLN A 348 10.83 26.90 -16.06
C GLN A 348 11.46 25.50 -15.84
N HIS A 349 11.75 25.11 -14.60
CA HIS A 349 12.32 23.81 -14.28
C HIS A 349 11.29 22.70 -14.06
N LEU A 350 9.99 23.01 -14.20
CA LEU A 350 8.93 22.01 -14.11
C LEU A 350 9.04 20.94 -15.21
N GLN A 351 9.47 21.36 -16.42
CA GLN A 351 9.70 20.44 -17.53
C GLN A 351 10.72 19.36 -17.18
N ASP A 352 11.83 19.72 -16.53
CA ASP A 352 12.89 18.77 -16.14
C ASP A 352 12.34 17.68 -15.21
N LEU A 353 11.43 18.04 -14.28
CA LEU A 353 10.79 17.10 -13.37
C LEU A 353 9.79 16.20 -14.10
N VAL A 354 9.05 16.75 -15.08
CA VAL A 354 8.10 15.95 -15.88
C VAL A 354 8.85 14.96 -16.78
N ASP A 355 9.92 15.39 -17.44
CA ASP A 355 10.72 14.52 -18.30
C ASP A 355 11.36 13.37 -17.52
N ALA A 356 11.78 13.65 -16.27
CA ALA A 356 12.30 12.63 -15.38
C ALA A 356 11.28 11.52 -15.02
N LEU A 357 9.97 11.75 -15.16
CA LEU A 357 8.94 10.70 -15.00
C LEU A 357 9.13 9.54 -15.99
N GLY A 358 9.71 9.80 -17.16
CA GLY A 358 10.03 8.78 -18.16
C GLY A 358 11.22 7.91 -17.81
N SER A 359 12.04 8.30 -16.84
CA SER A 359 13.25 7.61 -16.43
C SER A 359 12.94 6.39 -15.53
N ARG A 360 13.67 5.30 -15.72
CA ARG A 360 13.60 4.11 -14.84
C ARG A 360 14.19 4.37 -13.46
N THR A 361 15.19 5.24 -13.35
CA THR A 361 15.94 5.49 -12.11
C THR A 361 15.47 6.74 -11.36
N LEU A 362 14.90 7.72 -12.06
CA LEU A 362 14.46 8.99 -11.49
C LEU A 362 12.95 9.13 -11.39
N GLY A 363 12.20 8.28 -12.10
CA GLY A 363 10.76 8.44 -12.25
C GLY A 363 9.98 8.43 -10.94
N ASP A 364 10.40 7.62 -9.95
CA ASP A 364 9.72 7.55 -8.64
C ASP A 364 9.98 8.82 -7.81
N SER A 365 11.22 9.31 -7.80
CA SER A 365 11.57 10.57 -7.14
C SER A 365 10.87 11.76 -7.80
N ALA A 366 10.87 11.83 -9.13
CA ALA A 366 10.18 12.87 -9.89
C ALA A 366 8.68 12.88 -9.61
N GLN A 367 8.05 11.70 -9.57
CA GLN A 367 6.64 11.56 -9.24
C GLN A 367 6.34 12.08 -7.83
N SER A 368 7.16 11.73 -6.84
CA SER A 368 7.01 12.19 -5.45
C SER A 368 7.14 13.71 -5.35
N TYR A 369 8.11 14.31 -6.04
CA TYR A 369 8.29 15.76 -6.07
C TYR A 369 7.10 16.47 -6.76
N LEU A 370 6.60 15.93 -7.86
CA LEU A 370 5.45 16.49 -8.55
C LEU A 370 4.16 16.36 -7.74
N ILE A 371 3.95 15.26 -6.98
CA ILE A 371 2.83 15.12 -6.04
C ILE A 371 2.89 16.24 -4.99
N GLU A 372 4.07 16.57 -4.48
CA GLU A 372 4.22 17.63 -3.48
C GLU A 372 3.99 19.02 -4.09
N LEU A 373 4.55 19.29 -5.27
CA LEU A 373 4.44 20.57 -5.97
C LEU A 373 3.00 20.83 -6.46
N ALA A 374 2.32 19.81 -6.97
CA ALA A 374 0.97 19.91 -7.53
C ALA A 374 -0.11 20.22 -6.49
N ARG A 375 0.21 20.22 -5.19
CA ARG A 375 -0.68 20.78 -4.17
C ARG A 375 -0.85 22.31 -4.30
N ARG A 376 -0.02 22.97 -5.10
CA ARG A 376 -0.17 24.39 -5.47
C ARG A 376 -0.94 24.49 -6.77
N LYS A 377 -2.01 25.30 -6.79
CA LYS A 377 -2.90 25.44 -7.96
C LYS A 377 -2.19 25.83 -9.25
N ASN A 378 -1.18 26.72 -9.19
CA ASN A 378 -0.41 27.14 -10.36
C ASN A 378 0.41 25.98 -10.96
N ILE A 379 1.01 25.13 -10.14
CA ILE A 379 1.76 23.95 -10.62
C ILE A 379 0.78 22.87 -11.11
N LEU A 380 -0.31 22.63 -10.38
CA LEU A 380 -1.35 21.69 -10.80
C LEU A 380 -1.88 22.04 -12.19
N SER A 381 -2.20 23.31 -12.44
CA SER A 381 -2.67 23.77 -13.76
C SER A 381 -1.59 23.61 -14.84
N ALA A 382 -0.33 23.86 -14.51
CA ALA A 382 0.77 23.70 -15.46
C ALA A 382 1.00 22.22 -15.86
N ILE A 383 0.74 21.27 -14.94
CA ILE A 383 0.90 19.83 -15.19
C ILE A 383 -0.08 19.33 -16.28
N TYR A 384 -1.26 19.92 -16.42
CA TYR A 384 -2.26 19.46 -17.41
C TYR A 384 -1.74 19.48 -18.85
N ALA A 385 -0.88 20.43 -19.20
CA ALA A 385 -0.30 20.51 -20.53
C ALA A 385 0.54 19.27 -20.91
N TYR A 386 1.10 18.58 -19.92
CA TYR A 386 1.96 17.41 -20.12
C TYR A 386 1.20 16.08 -20.22
N LEU A 387 -0.10 16.08 -19.97
CA LEU A 387 -0.93 14.87 -20.09
C LEU A 387 -1.04 14.37 -21.54
N HIS A 388 -0.65 15.17 -22.51
CA HIS A 388 -0.58 14.81 -23.93
C HIS A 388 0.81 14.31 -24.35
N SER A 389 1.76 14.08 -23.43
CA SER A 389 3.10 13.58 -23.73
C SER A 389 3.06 12.34 -24.62
N GLY A 390 3.95 12.25 -25.61
CA GLY A 390 4.13 11.08 -26.44
C GLY A 390 4.57 9.82 -25.66
N ASN A 391 5.20 10.02 -24.51
CA ASN A 391 5.70 8.94 -23.63
C ASN A 391 4.58 8.43 -22.70
N ALA A 392 4.19 7.16 -22.87
CA ALA A 392 3.15 6.54 -22.06
C ALA A 392 3.50 6.48 -20.55
N ASN A 393 4.78 6.27 -20.19
CA ASN A 393 5.19 6.27 -18.79
C ASN A 393 4.99 7.64 -18.13
N ILE A 394 5.27 8.73 -18.85
CA ILE A 394 5.02 10.08 -18.36
C ILE A 394 3.53 10.28 -18.13
N ARG A 395 2.67 9.95 -19.13
CA ARG A 395 1.21 10.09 -18.98
C ARG A 395 0.69 9.28 -17.81
N ARG A 396 1.10 7.99 -17.68
CA ARG A 396 0.70 7.12 -16.58
C ARG A 396 1.07 7.71 -15.21
N ARG A 397 2.34 8.13 -15.05
CA ARG A 397 2.82 8.70 -13.78
C ARG A 397 2.16 10.05 -13.47
N LEU A 398 1.81 10.85 -14.47
CA LEU A 398 1.04 12.07 -14.26
C LEU A 398 -0.39 11.77 -13.78
N CYS A 399 -1.03 10.69 -14.26
CA CYS A 399 -2.29 10.22 -13.69
C CYS A 399 -2.13 9.88 -12.21
N THR A 400 -1.03 9.23 -11.82
CA THR A 400 -0.73 8.98 -10.39
C THR A 400 -0.51 10.29 -9.63
N VAL A 401 0.20 11.27 -10.19
CA VAL A 401 0.35 12.61 -9.55
C VAL A 401 -1.02 13.24 -9.30
N LEU A 402 -1.92 13.21 -10.29
CA LEU A 402 -3.28 13.74 -10.15
C LEU A 402 -4.13 12.92 -9.19
N MET A 403 -3.92 11.61 -9.11
CA MET A 403 -4.59 10.75 -8.11
C MET A 403 -4.37 11.27 -6.69
N TYR A 404 -3.16 11.72 -6.36
CA TYR A 404 -2.81 12.18 -5.00
C TYR A 404 -3.00 13.68 -4.77
N SER A 405 -2.89 14.49 -5.82
CA SER A 405 -2.84 15.97 -5.68
C SER A 405 -3.89 16.70 -6.50
N GLY A 406 -4.59 16.01 -7.40
CA GLY A 406 -5.64 16.60 -8.24
C GLY A 406 -6.89 16.96 -7.44
N ASP A 407 -7.66 17.89 -7.98
CA ASP A 407 -8.97 18.32 -7.48
C ASP A 407 -10.08 18.03 -8.52
N ALA A 408 -11.28 18.54 -8.29
CA ALA A 408 -12.41 18.33 -9.20
C ALA A 408 -12.12 18.84 -10.64
N SER A 409 -11.30 19.89 -10.82
CA SER A 409 -10.93 20.40 -12.13
C SER A 409 -10.07 19.43 -12.93
N SER A 410 -9.30 18.55 -12.23
CA SER A 410 -8.46 17.54 -12.86
C SER A 410 -9.27 16.47 -13.61
N LEU A 411 -10.54 16.26 -13.26
CA LEU A 411 -11.40 15.22 -13.86
C LEU A 411 -11.58 15.42 -15.37
N SER A 412 -11.75 16.65 -15.83
CA SER A 412 -11.90 16.96 -17.26
C SER A 412 -10.66 16.64 -18.08
N TYR A 413 -9.48 16.72 -17.47
CA TYR A 413 -8.19 16.39 -18.11
C TYR A 413 -7.87 14.90 -18.06
N LEU A 414 -8.37 14.17 -17.06
CA LEU A 414 -8.19 12.71 -16.93
C LEU A 414 -9.14 11.94 -17.85
N GLN A 415 -10.36 12.42 -18.07
CA GLN A 415 -11.39 11.74 -18.84
C GLN A 415 -10.92 11.27 -20.24
N PRO A 416 -10.19 12.05 -21.05
CA PRO A 416 -9.67 11.56 -22.33
C PRO A 416 -8.68 10.39 -22.15
N LEU A 417 -7.89 10.39 -21.07
CA LEU A 417 -6.88 9.38 -20.81
C LEU A 417 -7.47 8.04 -20.34
N THR A 418 -8.72 8.00 -19.89
CA THR A 418 -9.41 6.71 -19.61
C THR A 418 -9.61 5.86 -20.87
N LYS A 419 -9.44 6.48 -22.05
CA LYS A 419 -9.48 5.83 -23.37
C LYS A 419 -8.12 5.90 -24.07
N ASP A 420 -7.02 6.06 -23.33
CA ASP A 420 -5.68 6.10 -23.90
C ASP A 420 -5.37 4.79 -24.64
N ARG A 421 -4.64 4.88 -25.74
CA ARG A 421 -4.19 3.72 -26.53
C ARG A 421 -3.32 2.73 -25.75
N ASN A 422 -2.67 3.19 -24.68
CA ASN A 422 -1.90 2.35 -23.76
C ASN A 422 -2.79 1.97 -22.59
N SER A 423 -3.00 0.66 -22.38
CA SER A 423 -3.90 0.10 -21.36
C SER A 423 -3.51 0.51 -19.94
N ASP A 424 -2.20 0.64 -19.65
CA ASP A 424 -1.73 1.00 -18.30
C ASP A 424 -2.05 2.48 -18.00
N VAL A 425 -1.96 3.35 -19.01
CA VAL A 425 -2.38 4.76 -18.88
C VAL A 425 -3.88 4.85 -18.64
N ALA A 426 -4.68 4.10 -19.43
CA ALA A 426 -6.14 4.11 -19.30
C ALA A 426 -6.58 3.60 -17.92
N ALA A 427 -5.99 2.50 -17.44
CA ALA A 427 -6.28 1.96 -16.11
C ALA A 427 -5.90 2.94 -14.99
N GLU A 428 -4.74 3.61 -15.10
CA GLU A 428 -4.29 4.56 -14.08
C GLU A 428 -5.12 5.85 -14.08
N ALA A 429 -5.56 6.33 -15.26
CA ALA A 429 -6.47 7.47 -15.37
C ALA A 429 -7.82 7.17 -14.70
N LEU A 430 -8.36 5.95 -14.89
CA LEU A 430 -9.61 5.54 -14.26
C LEU A 430 -9.48 5.50 -12.72
N ARG A 431 -8.36 4.95 -12.21
CA ARG A 431 -8.07 4.95 -10.76
C ARG A 431 -7.97 6.37 -10.21
N ALA A 432 -7.30 7.26 -10.95
CA ALA A 432 -7.16 8.67 -10.55
C ALA A 432 -8.52 9.37 -10.49
N GLU A 433 -9.38 9.18 -11.49
CA GLU A 433 -10.75 9.71 -11.47
C GLU A 433 -11.54 9.22 -10.26
N GLN A 434 -11.51 7.92 -9.98
CA GLN A 434 -12.21 7.32 -8.84
C GLN A 434 -11.73 7.90 -7.51
N ALA A 435 -10.41 8.02 -7.32
CA ALA A 435 -9.82 8.59 -6.12
C ALA A 435 -10.17 10.06 -5.91
N ILE A 436 -10.18 10.87 -6.99
CA ILE A 436 -10.58 12.29 -6.91
C ILE A 436 -12.06 12.40 -6.57
N ARG A 437 -12.93 11.64 -7.26
CA ARG A 437 -14.38 11.65 -7.00
C ARG A 437 -14.70 11.24 -5.55
N ALA A 438 -14.00 10.22 -5.01
CA ALA A 438 -14.17 9.82 -3.61
C ALA A 438 -13.84 10.97 -2.65
N ARG A 439 -12.72 11.69 -2.87
CA ARG A 439 -12.33 12.83 -2.02
C ARG A 439 -13.26 14.04 -2.11
N THR A 440 -13.82 14.30 -3.30
CA THR A 440 -14.68 15.47 -3.54
C THR A 440 -16.13 15.27 -3.14
N LYS A 441 -16.57 14.00 -2.89
CA LYS A 441 -17.92 13.69 -2.37
C LYS A 441 -17.99 13.76 -0.83
N THR A 442 -16.85 13.67 -0.15
CA THR A 442 -16.76 13.65 1.32
C THR A 442 -16.38 15.00 1.94
N GLY A 443 -16.17 16.02 1.14
CA GLY A 443 -15.96 17.41 1.57
C GLY A 443 -17.07 18.32 1.08
#